data_a43fbe58dc63c62ba8cf99b133f8619f
#
_entry.id   a43fbe58dc63c62ba8cf99b133f8619f
#
_cell.length_a   1.000
_cell.length_b   1.000
_cell.length_c   1.000
_cell.angle_alpha   90.00
_cell.angle_beta   90.00
_cell.angle_gamma   90.00
#
_symmetry.space_group_name_H-M   'P 1'
#
loop_
_entity.id
_entity.type
_entity.pdbx_description
1 polymer ?
#
loop_
_entity_poly.entity_id
_entity_poly.type
_entity_poly.pdbx_seq_one_letter_code
_entity_poly.pdbx_strand_id
1 'polypeptide(L)'
;MAVKHKVVSLPRLNRLSPTLESTALKLMEEAGELAQAIGKLRGLSGEVCYEDTRAVMEKVTRELLDVAQTAVSMMFVLEEDYGINIEAALEEHIRKLRAKGYLSL
;
A
#
# COMPACT_ATOMS: atom_id res chain seq x y z
N MET A 1 5.86 -22.15 15.53
CA MET A 1 5.34 -22.05 14.15
C MET A 1 5.91 -20.80 13.49
N ALA A 2 6.44 -20.93 12.30
CA ALA A 2 7.03 -19.80 11.59
C ALA A 2 5.95 -18.82 11.09
N VAL A 3 6.26 -17.54 11.17
CA VAL A 3 5.39 -16.51 10.62
C VAL A 3 5.52 -16.51 9.09
N LYS A 4 4.39 -16.50 8.41
CA LYS A 4 4.38 -16.42 6.95
C LYS A 4 4.62 -14.97 6.50
N HIS A 5 5.54 -14.79 5.57
CA HIS A 5 5.85 -13.48 4.98
C HIS A 5 5.44 -13.43 3.52
N LYS A 6 5.05 -12.25 3.07
CA LYS A 6 4.87 -11.99 1.65
C LYS A 6 5.98 -11.03 1.20
N VAL A 7 6.74 -11.45 0.20
CA VAL A 7 7.79 -10.61 -0.38
C VAL A 7 7.26 -10.02 -1.68
N VAL A 8 7.23 -8.70 -1.75
CA VAL A 8 6.79 -7.96 -2.92
C VAL A 8 7.90 -6.97 -3.28
N SER A 9 8.39 -7.05 -4.50
CA SER A 9 9.44 -6.14 -4.98
C SER A 9 8.84 -5.12 -5.92
N LEU A 10 8.92 -3.84 -5.56
CA LEU A 10 8.42 -2.74 -6.38
C LEU A 10 9.57 -1.78 -6.69
N PRO A 11 9.63 -1.26 -7.92
CA PRO A 11 10.77 -0.47 -8.38
C PRO A 11 10.73 0.96 -7.85
N ARG A 12 11.92 1.57 -7.81
CA ARG A 12 12.05 3.01 -7.72
C ARG A 12 11.71 3.59 -9.10
N LEU A 13 10.74 4.47 -9.15
CA LEU A 13 10.37 5.13 -10.41
C LEU A 13 11.46 6.15 -10.77
N ASN A 14 12.04 6.02 -11.96
CA ASN A 14 13.19 6.81 -12.38
C ASN A 14 12.87 7.91 -13.39
N ARG A 15 11.59 8.09 -13.73
CA ARG A 15 11.13 9.15 -14.63
C ARG A 15 10.24 10.18 -13.94
N LEU A 16 10.19 10.11 -12.61
CA LEU A 16 9.46 11.04 -11.77
C LEU A 16 10.41 11.59 -10.72
N SER A 17 10.09 12.79 -10.23
CA SER A 17 10.84 13.41 -9.14
C SER A 17 9.90 13.62 -7.95
N PRO A 18 9.52 12.54 -7.26
CA PRO A 18 8.57 12.64 -6.17
C PRO A 18 9.16 13.37 -4.96
N THR A 19 8.30 14.08 -4.25
CA THR A 19 8.62 14.69 -2.97
C THR A 19 7.85 14.00 -1.87
N LEU A 20 8.15 14.34 -0.62
CA LEU A 20 7.41 13.81 0.52
C LEU A 20 5.93 14.19 0.40
N GLU A 21 5.67 15.46 0.06
CA GLU A 21 4.30 15.97 -0.08
C GLU A 21 3.56 15.35 -1.27
N SER A 22 4.22 15.22 -2.42
CA SER A 22 3.58 14.66 -3.60
C SER A 22 3.25 13.18 -3.43
N THR A 23 4.11 12.42 -2.75
CA THR A 23 3.83 11.01 -2.47
C THR A 23 2.72 10.85 -1.44
N ALA A 24 2.67 11.74 -0.43
CA ALA A 24 1.60 11.71 0.56
C ALA A 24 0.23 11.98 -0.07
N LEU A 25 0.15 12.99 -0.94
CA LEU A 25 -1.09 13.31 -1.65
C LEU A 25 -1.50 12.18 -2.59
N LYS A 26 -0.55 11.61 -3.30
CA LYS A 26 -0.80 10.48 -4.22
C LYS A 26 -1.26 9.25 -3.44
N LEU A 27 -0.69 8.99 -2.27
CA LEU A 27 -1.08 7.86 -1.43
C LEU A 27 -2.55 7.98 -0.99
N MET A 28 -2.99 9.16 -0.60
CA MET A 28 -4.38 9.40 -0.22
C MET A 28 -5.33 9.23 -1.41
N GLU A 29 -4.93 9.72 -2.59
CA GLU A 29 -5.69 9.57 -3.83
C GLU A 29 -5.87 8.10 -4.20
N GLU A 30 -4.77 7.34 -4.20
CA GLU A 30 -4.80 5.91 -4.53
C GLU A 30 -5.57 5.10 -3.50
N ALA A 31 -5.44 5.44 -2.21
CA ALA A 31 -6.19 4.78 -1.14
C ALA A 31 -7.69 5.04 -1.30
N GLY A 32 -8.08 6.25 -1.72
CA GLY A 32 -9.47 6.58 -2.01
C GLY A 32 -10.04 5.77 -3.17
N GLU A 33 -9.26 5.59 -4.24
CA GLU A 33 -9.66 4.77 -5.39
C GLU A 33 -9.81 3.30 -5.01
N LEU A 34 -8.92 2.78 -4.16
CA LEU A 34 -9.02 1.43 -3.63
C LEU A 34 -10.31 1.25 -2.80
N ALA A 35 -10.58 2.19 -1.91
CA ALA A 35 -11.78 2.16 -1.08
C ALA A 35 -13.04 2.21 -1.95
N GLN A 36 -13.05 3.04 -3.00
CA GLN A 36 -14.16 3.16 -3.92
C GLN A 36 -14.41 1.84 -4.66
N ALA A 37 -13.38 1.18 -5.13
CA ALA A 37 -13.51 -0.11 -5.82
C ALA A 37 -14.11 -1.19 -4.91
N ILE A 38 -13.69 -1.23 -3.64
CA ILE A 38 -14.24 -2.15 -2.65
C ILE A 38 -15.68 -1.78 -2.32
N GLY A 39 -15.98 -0.49 -2.20
CA GLY A 39 -17.33 -0.01 -1.94
C GLY A 39 -18.31 -0.42 -3.03
N LYS A 40 -17.90 -0.36 -4.29
CA LYS A 40 -18.73 -0.81 -5.42
C LYS A 40 -19.00 -2.31 -5.35
N LEU A 41 -17.98 -3.10 -5.03
CA LEU A 41 -18.12 -4.56 -4.88
C LEU A 41 -19.17 -4.90 -3.81
N ARG A 42 -19.22 -4.16 -2.72
CA ARG A 42 -20.14 -4.41 -1.60
C ARG A 42 -21.46 -3.64 -1.71
N GLY A 43 -21.67 -2.89 -2.80
CA GLY A 43 -22.86 -2.08 -2.97
C GLY A 43 -22.95 -0.89 -2.03
N LEU A 44 -21.88 -0.50 -1.39
CA LEU A 44 -21.85 0.58 -0.40
C LEU A 44 -21.94 1.98 -1.01
N SER A 45 -21.68 2.09 -2.32
CA SER A 45 -21.75 3.37 -3.04
C SER A 45 -23.18 3.74 -3.46
N GLY A 46 -24.13 2.84 -3.29
CA GLY A 46 -25.49 3.00 -3.78
C GLY A 46 -25.65 2.72 -5.27
N GLU A 47 -24.59 2.40 -5.96
CA GLU A 47 -24.59 2.06 -7.38
C GLU A 47 -24.73 0.56 -7.57
N VAL A 48 -25.42 0.16 -8.64
CA VAL A 48 -25.51 -1.27 -9.01
C VAL A 48 -24.23 -1.66 -9.71
N CYS A 49 -23.59 -2.74 -9.22
CA CYS A 49 -22.39 -3.27 -9.85
C CYS A 49 -22.80 -4.32 -10.89
N TYR A 50 -22.53 -4.01 -12.17
CA TYR A 50 -22.83 -4.92 -13.29
C TYR A 50 -21.63 -5.78 -13.69
N GLU A 51 -20.44 -5.51 -13.13
CA GLU A 51 -19.25 -6.30 -13.41
C GLU A 51 -19.29 -7.60 -12.61
N ASP A 52 -18.72 -8.68 -13.16
CA ASP A 52 -18.61 -9.90 -12.39
C ASP A 52 -17.58 -9.75 -11.26
N THR A 53 -17.71 -10.58 -10.25
CA THR A 53 -16.89 -10.51 -9.04
C THR A 53 -15.39 -10.61 -9.33
N ARG A 54 -15.00 -11.44 -10.30
CA ARG A 54 -13.59 -11.62 -10.65
C ARG A 54 -13.00 -10.34 -11.26
N ALA A 55 -13.74 -9.70 -12.17
CA ALA A 55 -13.31 -8.45 -12.78
C ALA A 55 -13.12 -7.36 -11.71
N VAL A 56 -14.04 -7.30 -10.76
CA VAL A 56 -13.93 -6.33 -9.65
C VAL A 56 -12.74 -6.65 -8.76
N MET A 57 -12.48 -7.93 -8.47
CA MET A 57 -11.32 -8.35 -7.67
C MET A 57 -10.01 -8.02 -8.36
N GLU A 58 -9.95 -8.14 -9.68
CA GLU A 58 -8.76 -7.74 -10.45
C GLU A 58 -8.54 -6.23 -10.38
N LYS A 59 -9.62 -5.46 -10.44
CA LYS A 59 -9.55 -4.00 -10.28
C LYS A 59 -9.06 -3.61 -8.89
N VAL A 60 -9.62 -4.23 -7.85
CA VAL A 60 -9.19 -4.02 -6.46
C VAL A 60 -7.70 -4.32 -6.32
N THR A 61 -7.23 -5.40 -6.95
CA THR A 61 -5.81 -5.78 -6.90
C THR A 61 -4.93 -4.73 -7.57
N ARG A 62 -5.35 -4.19 -8.72
CA ARG A 62 -4.59 -3.11 -9.38
C ARG A 62 -4.53 -1.85 -8.52
N GLU A 63 -5.65 -1.47 -7.92
CA GLU A 63 -5.68 -0.29 -7.03
C GLU A 63 -4.81 -0.50 -5.80
N LEU A 64 -4.81 -1.71 -5.25
CA LEU A 64 -3.93 -2.05 -4.12
C LEU A 64 -2.45 -1.91 -4.49
N LEU A 65 -2.07 -2.37 -5.70
CA LEU A 65 -0.68 -2.25 -6.16
C LEU A 65 -0.29 -0.79 -6.40
N ASP A 66 -1.22 0.05 -6.83
CA ASP A 66 -0.97 1.50 -6.96
C ASP A 66 -0.70 2.12 -5.60
N VAL A 67 -1.45 1.72 -4.57
CA VAL A 67 -1.21 2.15 -3.18
C VAL A 67 0.18 1.68 -2.72
N ALA A 68 0.50 0.42 -2.93
CA ALA A 68 1.78 -0.16 -2.52
C ALA A 68 2.96 0.52 -3.24
N GLN A 69 2.84 0.77 -4.54
CA GLN A 69 3.86 1.46 -5.32
C GLN A 69 4.12 2.87 -4.78
N THR A 70 3.04 3.60 -4.46
CA THR A 70 3.18 4.96 -3.92
C THR A 70 3.84 4.93 -2.54
N ALA A 71 3.49 3.96 -1.69
CA ALA A 71 4.12 3.79 -0.38
C ALA A 71 5.61 3.50 -0.52
N VAL A 72 6.00 2.63 -1.46
CA VAL A 72 7.41 2.32 -1.73
C VAL A 72 8.13 3.54 -2.28
N SER A 73 7.50 4.31 -3.17
CA SER A 73 8.06 5.56 -3.69
C SER A 73 8.35 6.55 -2.55
N MET A 74 7.44 6.64 -1.57
CA MET A 74 7.66 7.47 -0.39
C MET A 74 8.83 6.96 0.46
N MET A 75 9.00 5.65 0.56
CA MET A 75 10.15 5.06 1.26
C MET A 75 11.46 5.50 0.62
N PHE A 76 11.54 5.50 -0.72
CA PHE A 76 12.73 5.99 -1.43
C PHE A 76 12.97 7.48 -1.16
N VAL A 77 11.93 8.29 -1.12
CA VAL A 77 12.06 9.73 -0.77
C VAL A 77 12.63 9.88 0.64
N LEU A 78 12.11 9.12 1.60
CA LEU A 78 12.60 9.17 2.99
C LEU A 78 14.07 8.76 3.10
N GLU A 79 14.47 7.72 2.35
CA GLU A 79 15.86 7.30 2.34
C GLU A 79 16.78 8.33 1.69
N GLU A 80 16.42 8.80 0.50
CA GLU A 80 17.30 9.64 -0.32
C GLU A 80 17.35 11.08 0.14
N ASP A 81 16.22 11.64 0.53
CA ASP A 81 16.13 13.07 0.88
C ASP A 81 16.24 13.35 2.37
N TYR A 82 15.94 12.36 3.21
CA TYR A 82 15.89 12.54 4.67
C TYR A 82 16.81 11.62 5.45
N GLY A 83 17.52 10.72 4.77
CA GLY A 83 18.46 9.81 5.41
C GLY A 83 17.85 8.78 6.35
N ILE A 84 16.59 8.44 6.16
CA ILE A 84 15.88 7.46 6.97
C ILE A 84 16.34 6.04 6.60
N ASN A 85 16.62 5.21 7.60
CA ASN A 85 16.94 3.80 7.39
C ASN A 85 15.63 2.99 7.43
N ILE A 86 15.10 2.65 6.25
CA ILE A 86 13.83 1.93 6.13
C ILE A 86 13.95 0.50 6.67
N GLU A 87 15.10 -0.16 6.49
CA GLU A 87 15.29 -1.52 7.02
C GLU A 87 15.19 -1.55 8.54
N ALA A 88 15.83 -0.59 9.22
CA ALA A 88 15.76 -0.49 10.67
C ALA A 88 14.34 -0.16 11.14
N ALA A 89 13.66 0.74 10.43
CA ALA A 89 12.28 1.09 10.74
C ALA A 89 11.35 -0.11 10.56
N LEU A 90 11.59 -0.95 9.54
CA LEU A 90 10.83 -2.15 9.28
C LEU A 90 10.98 -3.19 10.42
N GLU A 91 12.20 -3.38 10.91
CA GLU A 91 12.45 -4.27 12.05
C GLU A 91 11.68 -3.81 13.29
N GLU A 92 11.70 -2.52 13.56
CA GLU A 92 10.98 -1.94 14.68
C GLU A 92 9.47 -2.07 14.49
N HIS A 93 8.98 -1.90 13.27
CA HIS A 93 7.57 -2.09 12.94
C HIS A 93 7.12 -3.53 13.25
N ILE A 94 7.93 -4.52 12.89
CA ILE A 94 7.62 -5.93 13.18
C ILE A 94 7.59 -6.18 14.68
N ARG A 95 8.53 -5.62 15.44
CA ARG A 95 8.53 -5.70 16.90
C ARG A 95 7.24 -5.10 17.48
N LYS A 96 6.80 -3.96 16.93
CA LYS A 96 5.54 -3.34 17.35
C LYS A 96 4.34 -4.25 17.11
N LEU A 97 4.30 -4.95 15.99
CA LEU A 97 3.20 -5.89 15.69
C LEU A 97 3.17 -7.06 16.67
N ARG A 98 4.34 -7.55 17.08
CA ARG A 98 4.43 -8.58 18.11
C ARG A 98 3.95 -8.05 19.46
N ALA A 99 4.38 -6.86 19.84
CA ALA A 99 3.97 -6.24 21.10
C ALA A 99 2.47 -6.03 21.18
N LYS A 100 1.82 -5.75 20.05
CA LYS A 100 0.36 -5.60 19.97
C LYS A 100 -0.39 -6.94 19.93
N GLY A 101 0.33 -8.06 19.88
CA GLY A 101 -0.29 -9.38 19.86
C GLY A 101 -0.76 -9.83 18.48
N TYR A 102 -0.33 -9.15 17.42
CA TYR A 102 -0.72 -9.52 16.05
C TYR A 102 0.17 -10.61 15.46
N LEU A 103 1.29 -10.90 16.08
CA LEU A 103 2.19 -11.98 15.71
C LEU A 103 2.54 -12.78 16.94
N SER A 104 2.60 -14.12 16.78
CA SER A 104 3.00 -15.04 17.82
C SER A 104 4.48 -15.31 17.65
N LEU A 105 5.36 -14.89 18.31
CA LEU A 105 6.81 -15.01 18.29
C LEU A 105 7.41 -13.61 18.03
#